data_9a4c58fff0ca9e6c251f8cf8e255137d
#
_entry.id   9a4c58fff0ca9e6c251f8cf8e255137d
#
_cell.length_a   1.000
_cell.length_b   1.000
_cell.length_c   1.000
_cell.angle_alpha   90.00
_cell.angle_beta   90.00
_cell.angle_gamma   90.00
#
_symmetry.space_group_name_H-M   'P 1'
#
loop_
_entity.id
_entity.type
_entity.pdbx_description
1 polymer ?
#
loop_
_entity_poly.entity_id
_entity_poly.type
_entity_poly.pdbx_seq_one_letter_code
_entity_poly.pdbx_strand_id
1 'polypeptide(L)'
;MMKYLNKDIWFKAPLIKPKITLNNNYFLVGKNRQTKWSITPNARIISHNYYVHDLSELREFESFFNDKKARVKSFFIPSHTKDIISLKAASGVTSFKVISSNKPFWIYNQTRHLIFNRKFASQVLDIKQIQDYEEIVLKDPLPFEIDKNTLIEELISVRFNRDEIEFIKSGAVGFKTNLDFKEVFYE
;
A
#
# COMPACT_ATOMS: atom_id res chain seq x y z
N MET A 1 9.70 -15.05 1.30
CA MET A 1 8.82 -13.87 1.08
C MET A 1 7.44 -14.18 1.65
N MET A 2 6.83 -13.25 2.38
CA MET A 2 5.47 -13.44 2.93
C MET A 2 4.44 -13.33 1.80
N LYS A 3 3.37 -14.15 1.86
CA LYS A 3 2.24 -14.08 0.93
C LYS A 3 0.95 -13.72 1.66
N TYR A 4 0.11 -12.96 0.97
CA TYR A 4 -1.24 -12.64 1.38
C TYR A 4 -2.17 -12.70 0.16
N LEU A 5 -3.32 -13.38 0.28
CA LEU A 5 -4.25 -13.63 -0.82
C LEU A 5 -3.54 -14.18 -2.08
N ASN A 6 -2.63 -15.14 -1.89
CA ASN A 6 -1.80 -15.75 -2.94
C ASN A 6 -0.84 -14.78 -3.70
N LYS A 7 -0.70 -13.53 -3.23
CA LYS A 7 0.21 -12.55 -3.79
C LYS A 7 1.38 -12.29 -2.83
N ASP A 8 2.55 -12.01 -3.39
CA ASP A 8 3.73 -11.65 -2.60
C ASP A 8 3.59 -10.28 -1.96
N ILE A 9 4.20 -10.11 -0.79
CA ILE A 9 4.35 -8.80 -0.14
C ILE A 9 5.79 -8.35 -0.31
N TRP A 10 5.98 -7.18 -0.94
CA TRP A 10 7.27 -6.54 -1.11
C TRP A 10 7.56 -5.59 0.03
N PHE A 11 8.41 -6.01 0.98
CA PHE A 11 8.73 -5.25 2.19
C PHE A 11 9.91 -4.28 2.05
N LYS A 12 10.52 -4.19 0.89
CA LYS A 12 11.66 -3.30 0.69
C LYS A 12 11.25 -1.85 0.98
N ALA A 13 11.86 -1.27 2.00
CA ALA A 13 11.57 0.11 2.38
C ALA A 13 12.19 1.09 1.38
N PRO A 14 11.47 2.13 0.96
CA PRO A 14 12.04 3.21 0.15
C PRO A 14 13.02 4.05 0.95
N LEU A 15 13.96 4.69 0.26
CA LEU A 15 14.98 5.57 0.86
C LEU A 15 14.34 6.80 1.55
N ILE A 16 13.27 7.30 0.95
CA ILE A 16 12.52 8.45 1.46
C ILE A 16 11.02 8.12 1.44
N LYS A 17 10.24 8.90 2.20
CA LYS A 17 8.78 8.73 2.24
C LYS A 17 8.19 8.68 0.82
N PRO A 18 7.32 7.71 0.51
CA PRO A 18 6.71 7.57 -0.82
C PRO A 18 5.94 8.82 -1.26
N LYS A 19 6.05 9.17 -2.53
CA LYS A 19 5.20 10.18 -3.15
C LYS A 19 3.97 9.49 -3.73
N ILE A 20 2.78 9.94 -3.33
CA ILE A 20 1.50 9.44 -3.84
C ILE A 20 0.90 10.50 -4.76
N THR A 21 0.59 10.11 -5.99
CA THR A 21 -0.07 10.96 -6.97
C THR A 21 -1.42 10.35 -7.31
N LEU A 22 -2.49 11.16 -7.21
CA LEU A 22 -3.82 10.78 -7.67
C LEU A 22 -3.96 11.20 -9.14
N ASN A 23 -4.22 10.22 -10.01
CA ASN A 23 -4.56 10.52 -11.40
C ASN A 23 -6.03 10.92 -11.49
N ASN A 24 -6.28 12.21 -11.52
CA ASN A 24 -7.60 12.75 -11.81
C ASN A 24 -7.74 12.90 -13.33
N ASN A 25 -8.47 12.01 -13.98
CA ASN A 25 -8.83 12.16 -15.38
C ASN A 25 -9.95 13.21 -15.49
N TYR A 26 -9.59 14.43 -15.83
CA TYR A 26 -10.56 15.47 -16.18
C TYR A 26 -10.82 15.41 -17.68
N PHE A 27 -12.06 15.19 -18.08
CA PHE A 27 -12.49 15.40 -19.47
C PHE A 27 -13.14 16.78 -19.57
N LEU A 28 -12.54 17.67 -20.35
CA LEU A 28 -13.15 18.93 -20.74
C LEU A 28 -14.01 18.68 -21.98
N VAL A 29 -15.33 18.73 -21.85
CA VAL A 29 -16.26 18.62 -22.95
C VAL A 29 -16.94 19.97 -23.17
N GLY A 30 -16.54 20.68 -24.23
CA GLY A 30 -17.23 21.87 -24.75
C GLY A 30 -17.03 23.16 -23.97
N LYS A 31 -17.66 24.26 -24.48
CA LYS A 31 -17.58 25.62 -23.89
C LYS A 31 -18.22 25.75 -22.48
N ASN A 32 -19.06 24.80 -22.08
CA ASN A 32 -19.59 24.69 -20.73
C ASN A 32 -18.84 23.61 -19.99
N ARG A 33 -18.04 23.99 -19.00
CA ARG A 33 -17.27 23.09 -18.13
C ARG A 33 -18.20 22.12 -17.42
N GLN A 34 -18.48 20.96 -17.99
CA GLN A 34 -19.03 19.83 -17.27
C GLN A 34 -17.87 19.00 -16.75
N THR A 35 -17.56 19.15 -15.47
CA THR A 35 -16.62 18.29 -14.77
C THR A 35 -17.32 16.96 -14.52
N LYS A 36 -17.14 15.99 -15.39
CA LYS A 36 -17.60 14.63 -15.14
C LYS A 36 -16.61 13.95 -14.23
N TRP A 37 -16.93 13.83 -12.96
CA TRP A 37 -16.17 12.99 -12.02
C TRP A 37 -16.28 11.55 -12.52
N SER A 38 -15.15 10.92 -12.84
CA SER A 38 -15.13 9.48 -13.08
C SER A 38 -15.48 8.78 -11.77
N ILE A 39 -16.56 7.99 -11.80
CA ILE A 39 -17.01 7.17 -10.66
C ILE A 39 -16.02 6.01 -10.41
N THR A 40 -15.13 5.72 -11.35
CA THR A 40 -14.06 4.76 -11.15
C THR A 40 -13.02 5.37 -10.20
N PRO A 41 -12.70 4.68 -9.09
CA PRO A 41 -11.65 5.14 -8.20
C PRO A 41 -10.36 5.33 -8.99
N ASN A 42 -9.81 6.54 -8.93
CA ASN A 42 -8.55 6.82 -9.60
C ASN A 42 -7.43 6.01 -8.93
N ALA A 43 -6.82 5.12 -9.69
CA ALA A 43 -5.69 4.35 -9.19
C ALA A 43 -4.56 5.29 -8.76
N ARG A 44 -4.10 5.15 -7.53
CA ARG A 44 -2.94 5.89 -7.03
C ARG A 44 -1.69 5.44 -7.80
N ILE A 45 -0.81 6.38 -8.10
CA ILE A 45 0.57 6.08 -8.49
C ILE A 45 1.45 6.39 -7.28
N ILE A 46 2.19 5.38 -6.84
CA ILE A 46 3.05 5.45 -5.67
C ILE A 46 4.49 5.34 -6.16
N SER A 47 5.26 6.41 -5.98
CA SER A 47 6.66 6.47 -6.41
C SER A 47 7.59 6.22 -5.24
N HIS A 48 8.44 5.22 -5.35
CA HIS A 48 9.44 4.84 -4.37
C HIS A 48 10.85 5.03 -4.92
N ASN A 49 11.69 5.69 -4.14
CA ASN A 49 13.13 5.76 -4.41
C ASN A 49 13.85 4.72 -3.56
N TYR A 50 14.65 3.88 -4.18
CA TYR A 50 15.44 2.87 -3.49
C TYR A 50 16.92 3.13 -3.63
N TYR A 51 17.67 2.71 -2.62
CA TYR A 51 19.12 2.57 -2.68
C TYR A 51 19.45 1.10 -2.57
N VAL A 52 20.22 0.60 -3.53
CA VAL A 52 20.66 -0.78 -3.64
C VAL A 52 22.14 -0.78 -3.28
N HIS A 53 22.51 -1.49 -2.23
CA HIS A 53 23.84 -1.42 -1.64
C HIS A 53 24.87 -2.22 -2.41
N ASP A 54 24.47 -3.34 -2.99
CA ASP A 54 25.39 -4.26 -3.66
C ASP A 54 24.72 -5.01 -4.83
N LEU A 55 25.51 -5.81 -5.53
CA LEU A 55 25.05 -6.60 -6.67
C LEU A 55 24.06 -7.72 -6.29
N SER A 56 24.15 -8.25 -5.07
CA SER A 56 23.21 -9.27 -4.59
C SER A 56 21.80 -8.69 -4.47
N GLU A 57 21.73 -7.54 -3.84
CA GLU A 57 20.46 -6.80 -3.67
C GLU A 57 19.89 -6.33 -5.03
N LEU A 58 20.76 -5.92 -5.96
CA LEU A 58 20.36 -5.58 -7.33
C LEU A 58 19.71 -6.77 -8.03
N ARG A 59 20.33 -7.96 -7.94
CA ARG A 59 19.77 -9.19 -8.52
C ARG A 59 18.42 -9.58 -7.90
N GLU A 60 18.22 -9.33 -6.60
CA GLU A 60 16.93 -9.53 -5.95
C GLU A 60 15.85 -8.63 -6.56
N PHE A 61 16.15 -7.36 -6.79
CA PHE A 61 15.23 -6.43 -7.46
C PHE A 61 14.88 -6.89 -8.86
N GLU A 62 15.88 -7.22 -9.68
CA GLU A 62 15.70 -7.69 -11.05
C GLU A 62 14.89 -8.99 -11.08
N SER A 63 15.21 -9.94 -10.19
CA SER A 63 14.50 -11.21 -10.08
C SER A 63 13.03 -11.01 -9.72
N PHE A 64 12.75 -10.15 -8.74
CA PHE A 64 11.38 -9.83 -8.35
C PHE A 64 10.61 -9.15 -9.49
N PHE A 65 11.20 -8.17 -10.14
CA PHE A 65 10.59 -7.47 -11.27
C PHE A 65 10.24 -8.44 -12.41
N ASN A 66 11.18 -9.32 -12.76
CA ASN A 66 10.99 -10.33 -13.81
C ASN A 66 9.91 -11.36 -13.42
N ASP A 67 9.86 -11.81 -12.14
CA ASP A 67 8.81 -12.70 -11.67
C ASP A 67 7.42 -12.04 -11.77
N LYS A 68 7.32 -10.75 -11.50
CA LYS A 68 6.07 -9.99 -11.66
C LYS A 68 5.75 -9.66 -13.12
N LYS A 69 6.64 -9.99 -14.05
CA LYS A 69 6.48 -9.69 -15.49
C LYS A 69 6.13 -8.21 -15.69
N ALA A 70 6.88 -7.36 -15.01
CA ALA A 70 6.67 -5.90 -15.01
C ALA A 70 5.21 -5.53 -14.62
N ARG A 71 4.43 -5.03 -15.57
CA ARG A 71 3.05 -4.55 -15.35
C ARG A 71 2.00 -5.64 -15.21
N VAL A 72 2.35 -6.93 -15.33
CA VAL A 72 1.34 -7.99 -15.51
C VAL A 72 0.82 -8.51 -14.18
N LYS A 73 1.70 -8.93 -13.28
CA LYS A 73 1.30 -9.53 -12.01
C LYS A 73 1.23 -8.50 -10.89
N SER A 74 0.14 -8.50 -10.15
CA SER A 74 0.02 -7.69 -8.94
C SER A 74 0.71 -8.34 -7.74
N PHE A 75 1.06 -7.48 -6.79
CA PHE A 75 1.64 -7.84 -5.50
C PHE A 75 1.25 -6.77 -4.47
N PHE A 76 1.60 -6.99 -3.22
CA PHE A 76 1.34 -6.02 -2.16
C PHE A 76 2.58 -5.25 -1.76
N ILE A 77 2.41 -3.96 -1.44
CA ILE A 77 3.40 -3.13 -0.76
C ILE A 77 2.77 -2.53 0.51
N PRO A 78 3.49 -2.48 1.64
CA PRO A 78 3.05 -1.70 2.79
C PRO A 78 3.25 -0.21 2.52
N SER A 79 2.52 0.63 3.24
CA SER A 79 2.67 2.10 3.17
C SER A 79 4.01 2.60 3.70
N HIS A 80 4.75 1.77 4.44
CA HIS A 80 5.98 2.10 5.17
C HIS A 80 5.81 3.22 6.22
N THR A 81 4.56 3.44 6.64
CA THR A 81 4.23 4.40 7.69
C THR A 81 3.29 3.75 8.70
N LYS A 82 3.30 4.24 9.94
CA LYS A 82 2.27 3.85 10.90
C LYS A 82 0.99 4.63 10.56
N ASP A 83 0.09 3.99 9.82
CA ASP A 83 -1.12 4.63 9.32
C ASP A 83 -2.22 4.74 10.37
N ILE A 84 -2.25 3.79 11.30
CA ILE A 84 -3.31 3.64 12.28
C ILE A 84 -2.71 3.56 13.68
N ILE A 85 -3.33 4.27 14.61
CA ILE A 85 -3.03 4.16 16.04
C ILE A 85 -4.19 3.41 16.68
N SER A 86 -3.96 2.13 17.04
CA SER A 86 -4.97 1.32 17.69
C SER A 86 -5.05 1.60 19.19
N LEU A 87 -6.23 1.45 19.73
CA LEU A 87 -6.41 1.20 21.16
C LEU A 87 -6.10 -0.27 21.44
N LYS A 88 -5.99 -0.63 22.72
CA LYS A 88 -5.70 -2.00 23.12
C LYS A 88 -6.80 -2.96 22.66
N ALA A 89 -6.41 -4.06 21.99
CA ALA A 89 -7.32 -5.13 21.60
C ALA A 89 -6.67 -6.49 21.84
N ALA A 90 -7.45 -7.45 22.29
CA ALA A 90 -6.99 -8.80 22.60
C ALA A 90 -6.76 -9.62 21.34
N SER A 91 -5.99 -10.69 21.46
CA SER A 91 -5.94 -11.76 20.46
C SER A 91 -7.31 -12.43 20.29
N GLY A 92 -7.62 -12.89 19.09
CA GLY A 92 -8.87 -13.60 18.75
C GLY A 92 -10.05 -12.71 18.37
N VAL A 93 -9.95 -11.39 18.52
CA VAL A 93 -11.03 -10.48 18.10
C VAL A 93 -10.91 -10.12 16.63
N THR A 94 -12.07 -9.90 15.99
CA THR A 94 -12.15 -9.44 14.59
C THR A 94 -12.41 -7.94 14.48
N SER A 95 -12.67 -7.23 15.58
CA SER A 95 -12.81 -5.78 15.57
C SER A 95 -11.93 -5.12 16.62
N PHE A 96 -11.50 -3.90 16.34
CA PHE A 96 -10.69 -3.12 17.26
C PHE A 96 -10.93 -1.61 17.06
N LYS A 97 -10.73 -0.87 18.13
CA LYS A 97 -10.91 0.58 18.15
C LYS A 97 -9.61 1.29 17.78
N VAL A 98 -9.74 2.36 17.01
CA VAL A 98 -8.63 3.21 16.60
C VAL A 98 -8.96 4.67 16.83
N ILE A 99 -7.95 5.49 17.04
CA ILE A 99 -8.11 6.94 17.04
C ILE A 99 -8.43 7.34 15.59
N SER A 100 -9.47 8.14 15.39
CA SER A 100 -9.85 8.59 14.04
C SER A 100 -8.65 9.16 13.30
N SER A 101 -8.38 8.61 12.13
CA SER A 101 -7.24 9.05 11.32
C SER A 101 -7.55 10.31 10.51
N ASN A 102 -8.83 10.72 10.42
CA ASN A 102 -9.33 11.78 9.52
C ASN A 102 -8.81 11.63 8.07
N LYS A 103 -8.48 10.40 7.69
CA LYS A 103 -7.91 10.12 6.37
C LYS A 103 -9.03 9.90 5.35
N PRO A 104 -9.12 10.69 4.28
CA PRO A 104 -10.21 10.61 3.31
C PRO A 104 -10.30 9.28 2.57
N PHE A 105 -9.27 8.44 2.60
CA PHE A 105 -9.31 7.15 1.93
C PHE A 105 -10.22 6.10 2.61
N TRP A 106 -10.65 6.33 3.87
CA TRP A 106 -11.65 5.50 4.53
C TRP A 106 -13.08 5.73 4.00
N ILE A 107 -13.32 6.85 3.33
CA ILE A 107 -14.65 7.28 2.86
C ILE A 107 -15.10 6.53 1.60
N TYR A 108 -14.17 5.93 0.86
CA TYR A 108 -14.48 5.26 -0.40
C TYR A 108 -14.68 3.75 -0.19
N ASN A 109 -15.75 3.18 -0.76
CA ASN A 109 -16.10 1.74 -0.76
C ASN A 109 -15.06 0.89 -1.50
N GLN A 110 -13.81 0.93 -1.08
CA GLN A 110 -12.72 0.16 -1.67
C GLN A 110 -12.27 -0.92 -0.70
N THR A 111 -11.96 -2.09 -1.24
CA THR A 111 -11.34 -3.15 -0.46
C THR A 111 -10.01 -2.65 0.10
N ARG A 112 -9.91 -2.62 1.43
CA ARG A 112 -8.70 -2.20 2.15
C ARG A 112 -8.08 -3.38 2.85
N HIS A 113 -6.77 -3.36 2.93
CA HIS A 113 -6.00 -4.38 3.63
C HIS A 113 -5.06 -3.70 4.61
N LEU A 114 -4.89 -4.31 5.78
CA LEU A 114 -3.95 -3.86 6.80
C LEU A 114 -2.93 -4.95 7.08
N ILE A 115 -1.71 -4.54 7.41
CA ILE A 115 -0.68 -5.43 7.92
C ILE A 115 -0.22 -4.97 9.30
N PHE A 116 -0.10 -5.93 10.21
CA PHE A 116 0.21 -5.73 11.62
C PHE A 116 1.62 -6.26 11.90
N ASN A 117 2.52 -5.39 12.36
CA ASN A 117 3.91 -5.72 12.68
C ASN A 117 4.63 -6.50 11.57
N ARG A 118 4.18 -6.38 10.31
CA ARG A 118 4.66 -7.13 9.14
C ARG A 118 4.60 -8.65 9.28
N LYS A 119 3.70 -9.14 10.16
CA LYS A 119 3.54 -10.57 10.46
C LYS A 119 2.17 -11.13 10.13
N PHE A 120 1.14 -10.29 10.19
CA PHE A 120 -0.25 -10.68 9.93
C PHE A 120 -0.93 -9.64 9.08
N ALA A 121 -1.63 -10.08 8.04
CA ALA A 121 -2.40 -9.19 7.17
C ALA A 121 -3.86 -9.65 7.13
N SER A 122 -4.80 -8.69 7.12
CA SER A 122 -6.22 -8.96 6.98
C SER A 122 -6.92 -7.88 6.17
N GLN A 123 -8.01 -8.26 5.54
CA GLN A 123 -8.92 -7.36 4.83
C GLN A 123 -9.80 -6.61 5.85
N VAL A 124 -9.98 -5.33 5.61
CA VAL A 124 -10.97 -4.52 6.32
C VAL A 124 -12.33 -4.75 5.69
N LEU A 125 -13.28 -5.22 6.47
CA LEU A 125 -14.66 -5.45 6.03
C LEU A 125 -15.54 -4.23 6.25
N ASP A 126 -15.34 -3.53 7.37
CA ASP A 126 -16.17 -2.39 7.74
C ASP A 126 -15.40 -1.42 8.63
N ILE A 127 -15.81 -0.15 8.62
CA ILE A 127 -15.31 0.90 9.49
C ILE A 127 -16.49 1.71 9.99
N LYS A 128 -16.67 1.72 11.30
CA LYS A 128 -17.75 2.42 11.97
C LYS A 128 -17.21 3.61 12.75
N GLN A 129 -17.78 4.77 12.51
CA GLN A 129 -17.51 5.94 13.34
C GLN A 129 -18.29 5.82 14.65
N ILE A 130 -17.60 5.89 15.79
CA ILE A 130 -18.19 5.80 17.13
C ILE A 130 -17.65 6.96 17.96
N GLN A 131 -18.41 8.07 18.04
CA GLN A 131 -18.01 9.26 18.77
C GLN A 131 -16.56 9.71 18.43
N ASP A 132 -15.63 9.56 19.36
CA ASP A 132 -14.26 10.04 19.25
C ASP A 132 -13.29 9.02 18.66
N TYR A 133 -13.75 7.83 18.24
CA TYR A 133 -12.92 6.78 17.67
C TYR A 133 -13.63 6.07 16.51
N GLU A 134 -12.84 5.36 15.71
CA GLU A 134 -13.34 4.46 14.68
C GLU A 134 -13.20 3.02 15.16
N GLU A 135 -14.16 2.17 14.80
CA GLU A 135 -14.05 0.72 14.95
C GLU A 135 -13.79 0.09 13.59
N ILE A 136 -12.67 -0.61 13.47
CA ILE A 136 -12.29 -1.34 12.26
C ILE A 136 -12.68 -2.80 12.45
N VAL A 137 -13.41 -3.35 11.48
CA VAL A 137 -13.80 -4.77 11.44
C VAL A 137 -12.93 -5.48 10.39
N LEU A 138 -12.22 -6.51 10.83
CA LEU A 138 -11.36 -7.35 10.00
C LEU A 138 -12.07 -8.61 9.55
N LYS A 139 -11.63 -9.17 8.42
CA LYS A 139 -12.06 -10.48 7.94
C LYS A 139 -11.57 -11.62 8.83
N ASP A 140 -10.32 -11.54 9.25
CA ASP A 140 -9.64 -12.58 10.02
C ASP A 140 -9.37 -12.08 11.44
N PRO A 141 -9.46 -12.95 12.46
CA PRO A 141 -9.19 -12.57 13.85
C PRO A 141 -7.71 -12.24 14.07
N LEU A 142 -7.44 -11.30 14.96
CA LEU A 142 -6.08 -10.93 15.35
C LEU A 142 -5.36 -12.12 16.00
N PRO A 143 -4.19 -12.55 15.53
CA PRO A 143 -3.47 -13.68 16.12
C PRO A 143 -2.70 -13.31 17.40
N PHE A 144 -2.60 -12.04 17.73
CA PHE A 144 -1.92 -11.50 18.90
C PHE A 144 -2.59 -10.22 19.41
N GLU A 145 -2.28 -9.86 20.63
CA GLU A 145 -2.73 -8.60 21.23
C GLU A 145 -2.09 -7.40 20.49
N ILE A 146 -2.87 -6.35 20.26
CA ILE A 146 -2.40 -5.09 19.68
C ILE A 146 -2.64 -3.92 20.64
N ASP A 147 -1.82 -2.89 20.51
CA ASP A 147 -1.89 -1.66 21.29
C ASP A 147 -1.45 -0.44 20.47
N LYS A 148 -1.31 0.72 21.14
CA LYS A 148 -0.84 1.96 20.52
C LYS A 148 0.56 1.88 19.92
N ASN A 149 1.40 0.90 20.31
CA ASN A 149 2.76 0.74 19.79
C ASN A 149 2.82 -0.21 18.60
N THR A 150 1.76 -0.98 18.37
CA THR A 150 1.68 -1.89 17.22
C THR A 150 1.82 -1.11 15.91
N LEU A 151 2.72 -1.57 15.05
CA LEU A 151 2.87 -1.04 13.71
C LEU A 151 1.73 -1.56 12.84
N ILE A 152 0.82 -0.68 12.45
CA ILE A 152 -0.29 -0.99 11.55
C ILE A 152 -0.12 -0.14 10.30
N GLU A 153 0.15 -0.81 9.19
CA GLU A 153 0.39 -0.19 7.88
C GLU A 153 -0.74 -0.55 6.91
N GLU A 154 -1.13 0.38 6.04
CA GLU A 154 -1.97 0.03 4.89
C GLU A 154 -1.19 -0.89 3.96
N LEU A 155 -1.81 -1.99 3.54
CA LEU A 155 -1.26 -2.93 2.57
C LEU A 155 -1.95 -2.71 1.23
N ILE A 156 -1.20 -2.19 0.27
CA ILE A 156 -1.71 -1.70 -1.00
C ILE A 156 -1.43 -2.73 -2.09
N SER A 157 -2.48 -3.17 -2.80
CA SER A 157 -2.31 -4.02 -3.98
C SER A 157 -1.84 -3.15 -5.15
N VAL A 158 -0.72 -3.51 -5.74
CA VAL A 158 -0.09 -2.73 -6.82
C VAL A 158 0.48 -3.64 -7.91
N ARG A 159 0.77 -3.03 -9.04
CA ARG A 159 1.67 -3.58 -10.06
C ARG A 159 2.70 -2.53 -10.44
N PHE A 160 3.81 -2.95 -11.02
CA PHE A 160 4.74 -1.97 -11.59
C PHE A 160 4.04 -1.13 -12.66
N ASN A 161 4.38 0.15 -12.73
CA ASN A 161 3.83 1.08 -13.73
C ASN A 161 4.78 1.26 -14.93
N ARG A 162 5.86 0.47 -15.00
CA ARG A 162 6.88 0.50 -16.05
C ARG A 162 7.21 -0.91 -16.50
N ASP A 163 7.68 -1.04 -17.74
CA ASP A 163 8.16 -2.31 -18.31
C ASP A 163 9.67 -2.49 -18.15
N GLU A 164 10.36 -1.46 -17.67
CA GLU A 164 11.81 -1.43 -17.48
C GLU A 164 12.16 -0.88 -16.10
N ILE A 165 13.27 -1.39 -15.54
CA ILE A 165 13.90 -0.83 -14.34
C ILE A 165 15.25 -0.27 -14.76
N GLU A 166 15.52 0.96 -14.37
CA GLU A 166 16.81 1.60 -14.52
C GLU A 166 17.52 1.68 -13.16
N PHE A 167 18.79 1.26 -13.11
CA PHE A 167 19.65 1.41 -11.96
C PHE A 167 20.78 2.39 -12.27
N ILE A 168 20.79 3.50 -11.59
CA ILE A 168 21.81 4.54 -11.75
C ILE A 168 22.88 4.34 -10.70
N LYS A 169 24.14 4.13 -11.12
CA LYS A 169 25.27 3.99 -10.20
C LYS A 169 25.41 5.21 -9.30
N SER A 170 25.52 5.00 -8.01
CA SER A 170 25.60 6.05 -7.00
C SER A 170 26.70 5.72 -5.99
N GLY A 171 27.82 6.45 -6.09
CA GLY A 171 29.02 6.14 -5.30
C GLY A 171 29.84 4.98 -5.82
N ALA A 172 30.71 4.40 -4.99
CA ALA A 172 31.65 3.36 -5.38
C ALA A 172 30.96 1.99 -5.63
N VAL A 173 29.92 1.67 -4.86
CA VAL A 173 29.35 0.31 -4.83
C VAL A 173 27.82 0.30 -4.97
N GLY A 174 27.13 1.40 -4.75
CA GLY A 174 25.68 1.43 -4.69
C GLY A 174 24.99 1.88 -5.98
N PHE A 175 23.69 1.61 -6.04
CA PHE A 175 22.82 2.03 -7.14
C PHE A 175 21.56 2.70 -6.60
N LYS A 176 21.00 3.61 -7.36
CA LYS A 176 19.69 4.23 -7.10
C LYS A 176 18.71 3.80 -8.17
N THR A 177 17.48 3.55 -7.79
CA THR A 177 16.37 3.34 -8.72
C THR A 177 15.12 4.03 -8.22
N ASN A 178 14.29 4.47 -9.17
CA ASN A 178 12.96 5.00 -8.90
C ASN A 178 11.94 4.06 -9.52
N LEU A 179 11.03 3.53 -8.70
CA LEU A 179 9.97 2.63 -9.12
C LEU A 179 8.61 3.28 -8.89
N ASP A 180 7.81 3.30 -9.95
CA ASP A 180 6.41 3.72 -9.87
C ASP A 180 5.51 2.48 -9.82
N PHE A 181 4.62 2.46 -8.84
CA PHE A 181 3.61 1.42 -8.67
C PHE A 181 2.24 1.99 -8.95
N LYS A 182 1.44 1.27 -9.73
CA LYS A 182 0.04 1.60 -9.97
C LYS A 182 -0.84 0.73 -9.08
N GLU A 183 -1.71 1.37 -8.29
CA GLU A 183 -2.68 0.66 -7.46
C GLU A 183 -3.67 -0.16 -8.30
N VAL A 184 -4.04 -1.34 -7.80
CA VAL A 184 -4.96 -2.27 -8.44
C VAL A 184 -6.09 -2.57 -7.46
N PHE A 185 -7.33 -2.29 -7.86
CA PHE A 185 -8.50 -2.46 -6.99
C PHE A 185 -9.24 -3.77 -7.17
N TYR A 186 -9.10 -4.42 -8.31
CA TYR A 186 -9.84 -5.64 -8.67
C TYR A 186 -8.89 -6.66 -9.28
N GLU A 187 -8.69 -7.75 -8.59
CA GLU A 187 -8.22 -9.03 -9.11
C GLU A 187 -8.73 -10.18 -8.22
#